data_7f059dfb023cd421e793928f21963606
#
_entry.id   7f059dfb023cd421e793928f21963606
#
_cell.length_a   1.000
_cell.length_b   1.000
_cell.length_c   1.000
_cell.angle_alpha   90.00
_cell.angle_beta   90.00
_cell.angle_gamma   90.00
#
_symmetry.space_group_name_H-M   'P 1'
#
loop_
_entity.id
_entity.type
_entity.pdbx_description
1 polymer ?
#
loop_
_entity_poly.entity_id
_entity_poly.type
_entity_poly.pdbx_seq_one_letter_code
_entity_poly.pdbx_strand_id
1 'polypeptide(L)'
;SVSQGGAYVHNLMAGRLNVIPFDGRLTPYHKAHSTELAGMHDNPCGDDRYYHNLFVQRYDLSKLDNAKLPVWMDGNVFAKGAKPSKHETGPLVKSDFDPALKLIDKADGVYLELNLEKAWSIGRTRKLVTTDLLGKAAIPNLAYEQPNGAQIQVNTDYFGKRRSKANPKP
;
A
#
# COMPACT_ATOMS: atom_id res chain seq x y z
N SER A 1 -9.37 6.54 -6.10
CA SER A 1 -9.63 5.11 -6.29
C SER A 1 -11.12 4.86 -6.32
N VAL A 2 -11.57 4.04 -7.22
CA VAL A 2 -12.90 3.37 -7.20
C VAL A 2 -12.70 1.87 -6.97
N SER A 3 -11.44 1.44 -6.83
CA SER A 3 -11.12 0.05 -6.52
C SER A 3 -11.24 -0.19 -5.03
N GLN A 4 -11.48 -1.42 -4.68
CA GLN A 4 -11.53 -1.93 -3.31
C GLN A 4 -10.74 -3.24 -3.24
N GLY A 5 -10.31 -3.60 -2.04
CA GLY A 5 -9.53 -4.81 -1.82
C GLY A 5 -8.09 -4.72 -2.33
N GLY A 6 -7.54 -3.50 -2.46
CA GLY A 6 -6.15 -3.29 -2.84
C GLY A 6 -5.17 -3.56 -1.69
N ALA A 7 -3.96 -4.06 -2.02
CA ALA A 7 -2.85 -4.15 -1.09
C ALA A 7 -1.63 -3.42 -1.66
N TYR A 8 -1.25 -2.32 -1.02
CA TYR A 8 -0.14 -1.45 -1.40
C TYR A 8 0.96 -1.60 -0.35
N VAL A 9 2.07 -2.23 -0.73
CA VAL A 9 3.09 -2.66 0.21
C VAL A 9 4.47 -2.27 -0.29
N HIS A 10 5.25 -1.56 0.52
CA HIS A 10 6.62 -1.13 0.21
C HIS A 10 6.74 -0.32 -1.09
N ASN A 11 5.76 0.54 -1.38
CA ASN A 11 5.80 1.39 -2.57
C ASN A 11 6.28 2.80 -2.24
N LEU A 12 6.86 3.46 -3.24
CA LEU A 12 7.00 4.91 -3.29
C LEU A 12 5.83 5.50 -4.09
N MET A 13 5.07 6.37 -3.47
CA MET A 13 3.90 7.01 -4.07
C MET A 13 4.03 8.53 -4.02
N ALA A 14 4.41 9.14 -5.16
CA ALA A 14 4.67 10.57 -5.29
C ALA A 14 3.63 11.30 -6.17
N GLY A 15 2.45 10.73 -6.30
CA GLY A 15 1.40 11.28 -7.16
C GLY A 15 0.27 11.95 -6.38
N ARG A 16 -0.95 11.69 -6.83
CA ARG A 16 -2.18 12.17 -6.21
C ARG A 16 -3.16 11.00 -6.05
N LEU A 17 -3.73 10.84 -4.87
CA LEU A 17 -4.86 9.94 -4.66
C LEU A 17 -6.17 10.65 -5.03
N ASN A 18 -6.94 10.07 -5.94
CA ASN A 18 -8.32 10.43 -6.18
C ASN A 18 -9.22 9.33 -5.62
N VAL A 19 -10.18 9.70 -4.79
CA VAL A 19 -11.12 8.77 -4.17
C VAL A 19 -12.52 9.10 -4.68
N ILE A 20 -13.22 8.10 -5.17
CA ILE A 20 -14.65 8.14 -5.43
C ILE A 20 -15.29 7.30 -4.32
N PRO A 21 -16.09 7.90 -3.45
CA PRO A 21 -16.57 7.23 -2.23
C PRO A 21 -17.56 6.11 -2.50
N PHE A 22 -18.20 6.10 -3.67
CA PHE A 22 -19.12 5.06 -4.09
C PHE A 22 -19.26 5.04 -5.61
N ASP A 23 -19.24 3.86 -6.19
CA ASP A 23 -19.59 3.62 -7.59
C ASP A 23 -20.60 2.47 -7.66
N GLY A 24 -21.83 2.78 -8.06
CA GLY A 24 -22.95 1.82 -8.13
C GLY A 24 -22.89 0.87 -9.33
N ARG A 25 -21.86 0.95 -10.18
CA ARG A 25 -21.70 0.00 -11.28
C ARG A 25 -21.41 -1.38 -10.73
N LEU A 26 -22.16 -2.37 -11.17
CA LEU A 26 -21.91 -3.75 -10.84
C LEU A 26 -20.60 -4.20 -11.50
N THR A 27 -19.66 -4.62 -10.69
CA THR A 27 -18.35 -5.11 -11.10
C THR A 27 -18.24 -6.60 -10.79
N PRO A 28 -17.81 -7.43 -11.75
CA PRO A 28 -17.66 -8.86 -11.52
C PRO A 28 -16.52 -9.17 -10.55
N TYR A 29 -16.70 -10.18 -9.71
CA TYR A 29 -15.62 -10.79 -8.96
C TYR A 29 -15.59 -12.31 -9.21
N HIS A 30 -14.43 -12.90 -9.07
CA HIS A 30 -14.13 -14.25 -9.55
C HIS A 30 -13.83 -15.21 -8.39
N LYS A 31 -13.96 -16.50 -8.63
CA LYS A 31 -13.48 -17.54 -7.72
C LYS A 31 -11.95 -17.50 -7.63
N ALA A 32 -11.41 -18.01 -6.53
CA ALA A 32 -9.97 -18.07 -6.33
C ALA A 32 -9.27 -18.79 -7.50
N HIS A 33 -8.16 -18.18 -7.97
CA HIS A 33 -7.31 -18.72 -9.05
C HIS A 33 -8.07 -19.11 -10.33
N SER A 34 -9.17 -18.43 -10.63
CA SER A 34 -10.09 -18.77 -11.74
C SER A 34 -10.58 -17.50 -12.43
N THR A 35 -10.97 -17.63 -13.69
CA THR A 35 -11.74 -16.62 -14.43
C THR A 35 -13.25 -16.84 -14.30
N GLU A 36 -13.68 -17.86 -13.56
CA GLU A 36 -15.09 -18.15 -13.34
C GLU A 36 -15.74 -17.06 -12.48
N LEU A 37 -16.85 -16.53 -12.96
CA LEU A 37 -17.62 -15.50 -12.26
C LEU A 37 -18.20 -16.09 -10.96
N ALA A 38 -17.86 -15.46 -9.82
CA ALA A 38 -18.44 -15.80 -8.53
C ALA A 38 -19.66 -14.91 -8.19
N GLY A 39 -19.68 -13.68 -8.71
CA GLY A 39 -20.80 -12.77 -8.50
C GLY A 39 -20.54 -11.37 -9.02
N MET A 40 -21.47 -10.46 -8.74
CA MET A 40 -21.44 -9.05 -9.09
C MET A 40 -21.63 -8.21 -7.84
N HIS A 41 -20.90 -7.11 -7.72
CA HIS A 41 -21.02 -6.19 -6.59
C HIS A 41 -20.74 -4.76 -7.03
N ASP A 42 -21.34 -3.78 -6.36
CA ASP A 42 -20.98 -2.36 -6.49
C ASP A 42 -19.61 -2.08 -5.82
N ASN A 43 -19.09 -0.88 -6.01
CA ASN A 43 -17.81 -0.46 -5.44
C ASN A 43 -18.04 0.54 -4.30
N PRO A 44 -18.14 0.08 -3.04
CA PRO A 44 -18.39 0.94 -1.88
C PRO A 44 -17.16 1.69 -1.37
N CYS A 45 -16.01 1.60 -2.01
CA CYS A 45 -14.73 2.20 -1.62
C CYS A 45 -14.20 1.73 -0.26
N GLY A 46 -12.92 1.49 -0.18
CA GLY A 46 -12.21 0.96 1.00
C GLY A 46 -11.77 -0.48 0.80
N ASP A 47 -11.67 -1.23 1.90
CA ASP A 47 -11.07 -2.58 1.92
C ASP A 47 -9.61 -2.57 1.43
N ASP A 48 -8.91 -1.45 1.60
CA ASP A 48 -7.54 -1.25 1.13
C ASP A 48 -6.52 -1.40 2.27
N ARG A 49 -5.36 -1.96 1.96
CA ARG A 49 -4.22 -2.14 2.85
C ARG A 49 -3.05 -1.30 2.37
N TYR A 50 -2.51 -0.47 3.26
CA TYR A 50 -1.33 0.35 2.99
C TYR A 50 -0.28 0.08 4.05
N TYR A 51 0.74 -0.72 3.70
CA TYR A 51 1.80 -1.09 4.64
C TYR A 51 3.18 -0.67 4.15
N HIS A 52 3.91 0.06 4.99
CA HIS A 52 5.33 0.38 4.79
C HIS A 52 5.63 1.14 3.49
N ASN A 53 4.71 1.99 3.05
CA ASN A 53 4.90 2.83 1.87
C ASN A 53 5.55 4.16 2.24
N LEU A 54 6.18 4.79 1.27
CA LEU A 54 6.60 6.19 1.31
C LEU A 54 5.67 7.03 0.44
N PHE A 55 4.89 7.89 1.07
CA PHE A 55 4.03 8.86 0.40
C PHE A 55 4.71 10.22 0.34
N VAL A 56 4.66 10.87 -0.80
CA VAL A 56 5.35 12.14 -1.03
C VAL A 56 4.42 13.16 -1.70
N GLN A 57 4.58 14.43 -1.32
CA GLN A 57 3.89 15.59 -1.90
C GLN A 57 2.36 15.58 -1.67
N ARG A 58 1.60 15.57 -2.78
CA ARG A 58 0.14 15.71 -2.77
C ARG A 58 -0.61 14.41 -2.46
N TYR A 59 0.10 13.37 -2.07
CA TYR A 59 -0.56 12.11 -1.70
C TYR A 59 -1.29 12.28 -0.37
N ASP A 60 -2.59 12.10 -0.36
CA ASP A 60 -3.44 12.43 0.77
C ASP A 60 -4.36 11.23 1.08
N LEU A 61 -3.98 10.44 2.09
CA LEU A 61 -4.75 9.29 2.54
C LEU A 61 -5.93 9.68 3.43
N SER A 62 -6.03 10.93 3.92
CA SER A 62 -7.20 11.38 4.69
C SER A 62 -8.50 11.33 3.88
N LYS A 63 -8.40 11.27 2.55
CA LYS A 63 -9.53 11.04 1.66
C LYS A 63 -10.22 9.68 1.85
N LEU A 64 -9.56 8.74 2.49
CA LEU A 64 -10.10 7.43 2.85
C LEU A 64 -10.70 7.39 4.27
N ASP A 65 -10.67 8.49 5.01
CA ASP A 65 -11.15 8.54 6.40
C ASP A 65 -12.61 8.13 6.55
N ASN A 66 -13.41 8.35 5.51
CA ASN A 66 -14.84 8.04 5.49
C ASN A 66 -15.17 6.93 4.46
N ALA A 67 -14.20 6.07 4.13
CA ALA A 67 -14.44 4.91 3.28
C ALA A 67 -15.51 3.99 3.92
N LYS A 68 -16.40 3.43 3.09
CA LYS A 68 -17.50 2.57 3.58
C LYS A 68 -16.99 1.23 4.10
N LEU A 69 -15.99 0.66 3.42
CA LEU A 69 -15.31 -0.55 3.87
C LEU A 69 -14.09 -0.17 4.72
N PRO A 70 -13.67 -1.01 5.66
CA PRO A 70 -12.49 -0.76 6.48
C PRO A 70 -11.23 -0.54 5.63
N VAL A 71 -10.29 0.26 6.15
CA VAL A 71 -8.95 0.41 5.60
C VAL A 71 -7.92 0.14 6.69
N TRP A 72 -6.82 -0.50 6.33
CA TRP A 72 -5.75 -0.87 7.26
C TRP A 72 -4.45 -0.20 6.83
N MET A 73 -3.85 0.52 7.73
CA MET A 73 -2.65 1.31 7.45
C MET A 73 -1.67 1.23 8.61
N ASP A 74 -0.42 0.85 8.32
CA ASP A 74 0.63 0.80 9.36
C ASP A 74 2.02 0.94 8.75
N GLY A 75 2.90 1.60 9.51
CA GLY A 75 4.31 1.73 9.18
C GLY A 75 4.63 2.60 7.97
N ASN A 76 3.67 3.40 7.51
CA ASN A 76 3.88 4.30 6.37
C ASN A 76 4.65 5.57 6.78
N VAL A 77 5.31 6.17 5.80
CA VAL A 77 6.04 7.42 5.91
C VAL A 77 5.41 8.46 4.99
N PHE A 78 5.22 9.67 5.52
CA PHE A 78 4.60 10.79 4.81
C PHE A 78 5.58 11.96 4.75
N ALA A 79 6.09 12.28 3.57
CA ALA A 79 7.08 13.32 3.34
C ALA A 79 6.57 14.44 2.42
N LYS A 80 7.17 15.61 2.51
CA LYS A 80 6.92 16.77 1.63
C LYS A 80 5.43 17.12 1.52
N GLY A 81 4.72 17.16 2.66
CA GLY A 81 3.32 17.55 2.73
C GLY A 81 2.30 16.43 2.42
N ALA A 82 2.73 15.17 2.21
CA ALA A 82 1.82 14.04 2.16
C ALA A 82 1.09 13.87 3.50
N LYS A 83 -0.17 13.40 3.45
CA LYS A 83 -1.04 13.34 4.64
C LYS A 83 -1.46 11.91 4.96
N PRO A 84 -1.33 11.46 6.22
CA PRO A 84 -1.89 10.20 6.68
C PRO A 84 -3.42 10.25 6.75
N SER A 85 -4.05 9.08 6.76
CA SER A 85 -5.42 8.88 7.19
C SER A 85 -5.48 8.72 8.71
N LYS A 86 -6.67 8.95 9.31
CA LYS A 86 -6.94 8.61 10.73
C LYS A 86 -6.80 7.13 11.04
N HIS A 87 -6.83 6.27 10.02
CA HIS A 87 -6.66 4.82 10.14
C HIS A 87 -5.18 4.38 10.21
N GLU A 88 -4.24 5.31 10.01
CA GLU A 88 -2.81 4.99 10.08
C GLU A 88 -2.37 4.78 11.54
N THR A 89 -1.77 3.62 11.80
CA THR A 89 -1.20 3.31 13.12
C THR A 89 0.23 3.79 13.20
N GLY A 90 0.50 4.79 14.03
CA GLY A 90 1.85 5.32 14.27
C GLY A 90 2.54 5.92 13.03
N PRO A 91 1.93 6.90 12.32
CA PRO A 91 2.51 7.50 11.12
C PRO A 91 3.87 8.14 11.41
N LEU A 92 4.80 8.06 10.44
CA LEU A 92 5.97 8.92 10.41
C LEU A 92 5.72 10.08 9.47
N VAL A 93 5.38 11.24 10.03
CA VAL A 93 5.12 12.45 9.23
C VAL A 93 6.37 13.34 9.25
N LYS A 94 6.87 13.66 8.06
CA LYS A 94 8.04 14.50 7.77
C LYS A 94 7.67 15.56 6.74
N SER A 95 6.73 16.43 7.10
CA SER A 95 6.11 17.40 6.17
C SER A 95 7.11 18.28 5.44
N ASP A 96 8.18 18.70 6.11
CA ASP A 96 9.19 19.61 5.58
C ASP A 96 10.36 18.89 4.89
N PHE A 97 10.42 17.56 4.98
CA PHE A 97 11.47 16.78 4.36
C PHE A 97 11.17 16.53 2.88
N ASP A 98 12.05 16.99 2.00
CA ASP A 98 12.01 16.71 0.58
C ASP A 98 12.96 15.54 0.24
N PRO A 99 12.44 14.37 -0.17
CA PRO A 99 13.27 13.26 -0.62
C PRO A 99 13.99 13.53 -1.95
N ALA A 100 13.82 14.70 -2.56
CA ALA A 100 14.48 15.12 -3.81
C ALA A 100 14.40 14.08 -4.94
N LEU A 101 13.20 13.55 -5.17
CA LEU A 101 12.98 12.51 -6.18
C LEU A 101 13.40 12.95 -7.58
N LYS A 102 14.24 12.15 -8.25
CA LYS A 102 14.65 12.35 -9.63
C LYS A 102 14.60 11.04 -10.40
N LEU A 103 14.08 11.10 -11.60
CA LEU A 103 14.21 10.03 -12.59
C LEU A 103 15.37 10.39 -13.53
N ILE A 104 16.29 9.47 -13.70
CA ILE A 104 17.48 9.64 -14.54
C ILE A 104 17.48 8.57 -15.61
N ASP A 105 17.39 9.01 -16.86
CA ASP A 105 17.56 8.14 -18.02
C ASP A 105 19.04 7.91 -18.29
N LYS A 106 19.44 6.65 -18.35
CA LYS A 106 20.76 6.21 -18.76
C LYS A 106 20.66 5.21 -19.90
N ALA A 107 21.77 4.92 -20.56
CA ALA A 107 21.81 4.00 -21.69
C ALA A 107 21.34 2.57 -21.33
N ASP A 108 21.46 2.17 -20.08
CA ASP A 108 21.14 0.84 -19.55
C ASP A 108 19.81 0.78 -18.75
N GLY A 109 19.10 1.92 -18.61
CA GLY A 109 17.81 1.94 -17.94
C GLY A 109 17.43 3.25 -17.25
N VAL A 110 16.28 3.26 -16.62
CA VAL A 110 15.76 4.40 -15.84
C VAL A 110 16.07 4.19 -14.37
N TYR A 111 16.70 5.18 -13.75
CA TYR A 111 17.09 5.15 -12.35
C TYR A 111 16.26 6.15 -11.53
N LEU A 112 15.88 5.73 -10.34
CA LEU A 112 15.27 6.60 -9.34
C LEU A 112 16.34 6.99 -8.31
N GLU A 113 16.64 8.28 -8.21
CA GLU A 113 17.41 8.86 -7.10
C GLU A 113 16.47 9.47 -6.06
N LEU A 114 16.74 9.20 -4.79
CA LEU A 114 16.03 9.82 -3.67
C LEU A 114 16.92 9.84 -2.42
N ASN A 115 16.64 10.80 -1.55
CA ASN A 115 17.27 10.92 -0.24
C ASN A 115 16.33 10.36 0.84
N LEU A 116 16.86 9.52 1.73
CA LEU A 116 16.15 9.00 2.89
C LEU A 116 17.01 9.17 4.15
N GLU A 117 16.38 9.53 5.27
CA GLU A 117 17.07 9.62 6.55
C GLU A 117 17.16 8.24 7.21
N LYS A 118 18.36 7.80 7.57
CA LYS A 118 18.58 6.54 8.30
C LYS A 118 17.76 6.46 9.60
N ALA A 119 17.51 7.61 10.24
CA ALA A 119 16.73 7.71 11.46
C ALA A 119 15.27 7.22 11.33
N TRP A 120 14.71 7.16 10.13
CA TRP A 120 13.32 6.71 9.93
C TRP A 120 13.07 5.25 10.29
N SER A 121 14.11 4.45 10.36
CA SER A 121 14.02 3.05 10.78
C SER A 121 14.31 2.83 12.27
N ILE A 122 14.80 3.85 12.98
CA ILE A 122 15.20 3.73 14.40
C ILE A 122 13.96 3.86 15.29
N GLY A 123 13.84 2.97 16.29
CA GLY A 123 12.78 3.01 17.28
C GLY A 123 11.38 2.66 16.77
N ARG A 124 11.30 2.07 15.56
CA ARG A 124 10.03 1.65 14.96
C ARG A 124 10.03 0.15 14.71
N THR A 125 9.01 -0.51 15.21
CA THR A 125 8.73 -1.92 14.92
C THR A 125 7.71 -2.00 13.80
N ARG A 126 7.99 -2.78 12.78
CA ARG A 126 7.07 -3.07 11.67
C ARG A 126 6.83 -4.55 11.59
N LYS A 127 5.64 -4.95 11.18
CA LYS A 127 5.31 -6.36 10.95
C LYS A 127 5.72 -6.76 9.53
N LEU A 128 6.24 -7.97 9.36
CA LEU A 128 6.42 -8.51 8.01
C LEU A 128 5.05 -8.66 7.33
N VAL A 129 4.94 -8.18 6.10
CA VAL A 129 3.69 -8.31 5.35
C VAL A 129 3.56 -9.73 4.81
N THR A 130 2.48 -10.38 5.22
CA THR A 130 2.15 -11.77 4.91
C THR A 130 0.68 -11.88 4.52
N THR A 131 0.27 -13.01 3.96
CA THR A 131 -1.15 -13.35 3.75
C THR A 131 -1.99 -13.12 5.01
N ASP A 132 -1.50 -13.54 6.18
CA ASP A 132 -2.23 -13.38 7.44
C ASP A 132 -2.40 -11.91 7.84
N LEU A 133 -1.37 -11.08 7.66
CA LEU A 133 -1.47 -9.63 7.94
C LEU A 133 -2.43 -8.94 6.97
N LEU A 134 -2.42 -9.32 5.71
CA LEU A 134 -3.31 -8.76 4.68
C LEU A 134 -4.76 -9.21 4.88
N GLY A 135 -4.97 -10.40 5.43
CA GLY A 135 -6.30 -10.96 5.66
C GLY A 135 -7.01 -11.37 4.37
N LYS A 136 -8.28 -10.98 4.25
CA LYS A 136 -9.11 -11.29 3.08
C LYS A 136 -9.72 -10.04 2.48
N ALA A 137 -9.84 -10.01 1.15
CA ALA A 137 -10.64 -9.01 0.45
C ALA A 137 -12.12 -9.21 0.79
N ALA A 138 -12.83 -8.14 1.17
CA ALA A 138 -14.15 -8.22 1.77
C ALA A 138 -15.21 -8.79 0.81
N ILE A 139 -15.23 -8.33 -0.44
CA ILE A 139 -16.27 -8.72 -1.41
C ILE A 139 -16.12 -10.17 -1.84
N PRO A 140 -14.97 -10.61 -2.37
CA PRO A 140 -14.80 -12.00 -2.80
C PRO A 140 -14.57 -12.96 -1.62
N ASN A 141 -14.30 -12.45 -0.42
CA ASN A 141 -13.90 -13.21 0.77
C ASN A 141 -12.67 -14.12 0.52
N LEU A 142 -11.73 -13.65 -0.32
CA LEU A 142 -10.53 -14.38 -0.71
C LEU A 142 -9.30 -13.82 -0.02
N ALA A 143 -8.39 -14.71 0.40
CA ALA A 143 -7.09 -14.33 0.93
C ALA A 143 -6.20 -13.71 -0.17
N TYR A 144 -5.21 -12.92 0.26
CA TYR A 144 -4.13 -12.45 -0.61
C TYR A 144 -3.07 -13.54 -0.70
N GLU A 145 -2.93 -14.12 -1.88
CA GLU A 145 -2.08 -15.30 -2.12
C GLU A 145 -1.23 -15.11 -3.38
N GLN A 146 -0.21 -15.93 -3.51
CA GLN A 146 0.55 -16.08 -4.75
C GLN A 146 -0.35 -16.72 -5.83
N PRO A 147 -0.03 -16.58 -7.14
CA PRO A 147 -0.82 -17.20 -8.21
C PRO A 147 -0.99 -18.72 -8.11
N ASN A 148 -0.10 -19.39 -7.38
CA ASN A 148 -0.16 -20.84 -7.14
C ASN A 148 -0.86 -21.20 -5.81
N GLY A 149 -1.52 -20.25 -5.15
CA GLY A 149 -2.17 -20.45 -3.85
C GLY A 149 -1.26 -20.45 -2.63
N ALA A 150 0.07 -20.24 -2.81
CA ALA A 150 0.98 -20.15 -1.70
C ALA A 150 0.82 -18.82 -0.94
N GLN A 151 1.16 -18.82 0.36
CA GLN A 151 1.14 -17.62 1.17
C GLN A 151 2.12 -16.55 0.67
N ILE A 152 1.68 -15.30 0.69
CA ILE A 152 2.54 -14.15 0.46
C ILE A 152 3.44 -13.93 1.69
N GLN A 153 4.73 -13.67 1.42
CA GLN A 153 5.68 -13.15 2.40
C GLN A 153 6.57 -12.11 1.68
N VAL A 154 6.39 -10.82 2.00
CA VAL A 154 7.22 -9.75 1.41
C VAL A 154 8.53 -9.64 2.21
N ASN A 155 9.35 -10.67 2.15
CA ASN A 155 10.54 -10.88 2.97
C ASN A 155 11.87 -10.51 2.31
N THR A 156 11.82 -9.96 1.09
CA THR A 156 12.99 -9.43 0.37
C THR A 156 12.74 -7.99 -0.07
N ASP A 157 13.79 -7.18 -0.14
CA ASP A 157 13.74 -5.84 -0.70
C ASP A 157 13.91 -5.86 -2.24
N TYR A 158 13.92 -4.69 -2.86
CA TYR A 158 14.12 -4.51 -4.30
C TYR A 158 15.43 -5.13 -4.82
N PHE A 159 16.47 -5.17 -3.98
CA PHE A 159 17.78 -5.74 -4.31
C PHE A 159 17.91 -7.23 -3.94
N GLY A 160 16.82 -7.89 -3.56
CA GLY A 160 16.82 -9.30 -3.16
C GLY A 160 17.38 -9.57 -1.76
N LYS A 161 17.70 -8.55 -0.97
CA LYS A 161 18.15 -8.72 0.42
C LYS A 161 16.98 -9.07 1.32
N ARG A 162 17.20 -10.04 2.21
CA ARG A 162 16.18 -10.43 3.17
C ARG A 162 15.86 -9.30 4.15
N ARG A 163 14.57 -9.03 4.31
CA ARG A 163 14.05 -8.13 5.34
C ARG A 163 14.14 -8.78 6.71
N SER A 164 14.40 -8.01 7.74
CA SER A 164 14.29 -8.47 9.12
C SER A 164 12.85 -8.89 9.42
N LYS A 165 12.65 -10.06 10.03
CA LYS A 165 11.33 -10.49 10.51
C LYS A 165 10.82 -9.61 11.66
N ALA A 166 11.73 -9.09 12.47
CA ALA A 166 11.38 -8.26 13.63
C ALA A 166 11.10 -6.81 13.27
N ASN A 167 11.74 -6.29 12.22
CA ASN A 167 11.54 -4.91 11.75
C ASN A 167 11.90 -4.78 10.27
N PRO A 168 11.01 -5.17 9.36
CA PRO A 168 11.22 -5.00 7.93
C PRO A 168 11.23 -3.50 7.59
N LYS A 169 12.35 -3.03 7.04
CA LYS A 169 12.47 -1.65 6.58
C LYS A 169 11.62 -1.44 5.32
N PRO A 170 11.09 -0.21 5.12
CA PRO A 170 10.42 0.16 3.89
C PRO A 170 11.29 -0.06 2.67
#